data_2d0a0ce9784a2645608bc08031348d04
#
_entry.id   2d0a0ce9784a2645608bc08031348d04
#
_cell.length_a   1.000
_cell.length_b   1.000
_cell.length_c   1.000
_cell.angle_alpha   90.00
_cell.angle_beta   90.00
_cell.angle_gamma   90.00
#
_symmetry.space_group_name_H-M   'P 1'
#
loop_
_entity.id
_entity.type
_entity.pdbx_description
1 polymer ?
#
loop_
_entity_poly.entity_id
_entity_poly.type
_entity_poly.pdbx_seq_one_letter_code
_entity_poly.pdbx_strand_id
1 'polypeptide(L)'
;MEECNICAEKFNFSNRRPIRCLYCNFEACRKCCQSYILNKELSVCMNVNKDSNGEFICQKPWNRKFMTENFPNTWIKNEWTNMTKKVGFEKEKALLPATMPEILRKREEEKKHKEIEDIHKEIQKLYKKQQDLRNAMYSDRLGSVTERQDNQFKGRKCADETCRGYLSSQWKCGVCDMWTCSQCHKLKGLERDGPHICNPDDIATANLLNRDTKNCPSCSTPIFKISGCDQMWCTECHTAFSWRTGTIQTRAIHNPHYFEWQRRNNDGNIPRNPGDVECGRELCDSRALLSIRGIIRSLNISELKEYEEQIENIIRGTIHLDRVDSLRFHTNQERNNIDLRIQYLENQITEKDFCSLILRRQKAFEKKQDIYNVIRLIVTTNTDIIYRLESELKNVNTDRTIDKDIIKNNIISVCEKHINEVKYITEYCNYLLREHRKTYGCKIYRLNFHLHEHGAWHYVLT
;
A
#
# COMPACT_ATOMS: atom_id res chain seq x y z
N MET A 1 27.39 -43.72 -22.30
CA MET A 1 26.55 -43.17 -21.19
C MET A 1 27.47 -42.32 -20.36
N GLU A 2 27.10 -41.06 -20.18
CA GLU A 2 27.90 -40.12 -19.40
C GLU A 2 27.89 -40.51 -17.91
N GLU A 3 28.97 -40.18 -17.21
CA GLU A 3 29.16 -40.50 -15.78
C GLU A 3 28.99 -39.26 -14.93
N CYS A 4 28.55 -39.44 -13.67
CA CYS A 4 28.38 -38.36 -12.74
C CYS A 4 29.71 -37.76 -12.30
N ASN A 5 29.88 -36.46 -12.43
CA ASN A 5 31.10 -35.72 -12.05
C ASN A 5 31.47 -35.82 -10.55
N ILE A 6 30.60 -36.39 -9.70
CA ILE A 6 30.80 -36.47 -8.23
C ILE A 6 31.12 -37.91 -7.79
N CYS A 7 30.37 -38.91 -8.24
CA CYS A 7 30.55 -40.29 -7.81
C CYS A 7 31.15 -41.20 -8.90
N ALA A 8 31.44 -40.67 -10.08
CA ALA A 8 31.98 -41.38 -11.26
C ALA A 8 31.16 -42.60 -11.68
N GLU A 9 29.89 -42.69 -11.25
CA GLU A 9 29.00 -43.76 -11.65
C GLU A 9 28.14 -43.37 -12.84
N LYS A 10 27.78 -44.35 -13.68
CA LYS A 10 26.96 -44.10 -14.86
C LYS A 10 25.56 -43.61 -14.52
N PHE A 11 25.07 -42.62 -15.27
CA PHE A 11 23.72 -42.17 -15.15
C PHE A 11 22.69 -43.26 -15.48
N ASN A 12 21.54 -43.23 -14.81
CA ASN A 12 20.42 -44.10 -15.06
C ASN A 12 19.07 -43.34 -14.86
N PHE A 13 17.98 -43.94 -15.33
CA PHE A 13 16.65 -43.32 -15.26
C PHE A 13 16.00 -43.34 -13.87
N SER A 14 16.53 -44.11 -12.91
CA SER A 14 15.93 -44.26 -11.58
C SER A 14 16.51 -43.29 -10.54
N ASN A 15 17.55 -43.70 -9.83
CA ASN A 15 18.12 -42.93 -8.71
C ASN A 15 19.31 -42.06 -9.11
N ARG A 16 19.93 -42.31 -10.27
CA ARG A 16 21.09 -41.57 -10.81
C ARG A 16 20.74 -40.77 -12.06
N ARG A 17 19.51 -40.28 -12.16
CA ARG A 17 19.11 -39.38 -13.24
C ARG A 17 19.98 -38.11 -13.19
N PRO A 18 20.50 -37.63 -14.34
CA PRO A 18 21.30 -36.41 -14.39
C PRO A 18 20.45 -35.22 -13.98
N ILE A 19 20.99 -34.34 -13.16
CA ILE A 19 20.45 -33.05 -12.76
C ILE A 19 21.41 -31.99 -13.17
N ARG A 20 20.95 -31.06 -14.03
CA ARG A 20 21.73 -29.95 -14.57
C ARG A 20 21.30 -28.64 -13.91
N CYS A 21 22.26 -27.89 -13.40
CA CYS A 21 22.00 -26.59 -12.82
C CYS A 21 21.54 -25.58 -13.88
N LEU A 22 20.51 -24.80 -13.56
CA LEU A 22 19.96 -23.77 -14.46
C LEU A 22 20.91 -22.59 -14.69
N TYR A 23 21.91 -22.40 -13.83
CA TYR A 23 22.76 -21.21 -13.85
C TYR A 23 24.15 -21.44 -14.42
N CYS A 24 24.72 -22.62 -14.21
CA CYS A 24 26.10 -22.92 -14.61
C CYS A 24 26.24 -24.21 -15.42
N ASN A 25 25.13 -24.87 -15.74
CA ASN A 25 25.10 -26.15 -16.45
C ASN A 25 25.88 -27.30 -15.81
N PHE A 26 26.34 -27.14 -14.56
CA PHE A 26 26.97 -28.23 -13.82
C PHE A 26 26.02 -29.40 -13.67
N GLU A 27 26.51 -30.61 -13.95
CA GLU A 27 25.72 -31.82 -13.99
C GLU A 27 26.19 -32.83 -12.94
N ALA A 28 25.28 -33.36 -12.16
CA ALA A 28 25.52 -34.44 -11.20
C ALA A 28 24.31 -35.37 -11.10
N CYS A 29 24.52 -36.61 -10.60
CA CYS A 29 23.39 -37.51 -10.44
C CYS A 29 22.47 -37.09 -9.27
N ARG A 30 21.19 -37.44 -9.40
CA ARG A 30 20.16 -37.12 -8.40
C ARG A 30 20.55 -37.53 -6.97
N LYS A 31 21.15 -38.74 -6.79
CA LYS A 31 21.58 -39.23 -5.47
C LYS A 31 22.65 -38.32 -4.86
N CYS A 32 23.64 -37.90 -5.62
CA CYS A 32 24.66 -36.99 -5.14
C CYS A 32 24.09 -35.62 -4.76
N CYS A 33 23.17 -35.08 -5.59
CA CYS A 33 22.47 -33.84 -5.28
C CYS A 33 21.64 -33.95 -3.99
N GLN A 34 20.90 -35.03 -3.79
CA GLN A 34 20.14 -35.28 -2.57
C GLN A 34 21.00 -35.32 -1.33
N SER A 35 22.10 -36.10 -1.37
CA SER A 35 23.06 -36.18 -0.26
C SER A 35 23.70 -34.84 0.05
N TYR A 36 24.09 -34.08 -0.97
CA TYR A 36 24.67 -32.77 -0.80
C TYR A 36 23.71 -31.75 -0.15
N ILE A 37 22.47 -31.69 -0.63
CA ILE A 37 21.42 -30.82 -0.10
C ILE A 37 21.18 -31.13 1.39
N LEU A 38 21.05 -32.41 1.76
CA LEU A 38 20.81 -32.80 3.15
C LEU A 38 22.03 -32.50 4.05
N ASN A 39 23.25 -32.75 3.58
CA ASN A 39 24.47 -32.48 4.33
C ASN A 39 24.78 -30.99 4.52
N LYS A 40 24.49 -30.18 3.51
CA LYS A 40 24.67 -28.74 3.57
C LYS A 40 23.47 -27.99 4.16
N GLU A 41 22.35 -28.67 4.33
CA GLU A 41 21.08 -28.10 4.77
C GLU A 41 20.61 -26.92 3.88
N LEU A 42 21.09 -26.88 2.61
CA LEU A 42 20.81 -25.83 1.64
C LEU A 42 20.50 -26.41 0.26
N SER A 43 19.44 -25.90 -0.37
CA SER A 43 19.09 -26.27 -1.75
C SER A 43 19.83 -25.37 -2.74
N VAL A 44 21.12 -25.66 -2.96
CA VAL A 44 22.01 -24.86 -3.83
C VAL A 44 22.75 -25.75 -4.81
N CYS A 45 23.31 -25.14 -5.87
CA CYS A 45 24.15 -25.83 -6.82
C CYS A 45 25.39 -26.42 -6.15
N MET A 46 25.75 -27.65 -6.54
CA MET A 46 26.92 -28.36 -6.03
C MET A 46 28.24 -27.91 -6.65
N ASN A 47 28.24 -27.02 -7.63
CA ASN A 47 29.47 -26.56 -8.27
C ASN A 47 30.31 -25.74 -7.29
N VAL A 48 31.32 -26.36 -6.74
CA VAL A 48 32.29 -25.75 -5.81
C VAL A 48 33.56 -25.27 -6.51
N ASN A 49 33.62 -25.35 -7.85
CA ASN A 49 34.73 -24.82 -8.63
C ASN A 49 34.80 -23.29 -8.40
N LYS A 50 36.04 -22.80 -8.34
CA LYS A 50 36.33 -21.39 -8.18
C LYS A 50 36.79 -20.78 -9.48
N ASP A 51 36.48 -19.52 -9.70
CA ASP A 51 37.01 -18.75 -10.82
C ASP A 51 38.45 -18.27 -10.56
N SER A 52 39.01 -17.50 -11.48
CA SER A 52 40.36 -16.91 -11.37
C SER A 52 40.53 -15.96 -10.18
N ASN A 53 39.42 -15.45 -9.62
CA ASN A 53 39.37 -14.55 -8.46
C ASN A 53 39.20 -15.30 -7.12
N GLY A 54 39.09 -16.64 -7.16
CA GLY A 54 38.86 -17.46 -5.98
C GLY A 54 37.40 -17.53 -5.53
N GLU A 55 36.47 -16.95 -6.25
CA GLU A 55 35.04 -17.03 -5.97
C GLU A 55 34.40 -18.27 -6.58
N PHE A 56 33.34 -18.79 -5.94
CA PHE A 56 32.61 -19.94 -6.49
C PHE A 56 31.91 -19.59 -7.80
N ILE A 57 32.11 -20.38 -8.85
CA ILE A 57 31.46 -20.21 -10.17
C ILE A 57 29.95 -20.23 -10.07
N CYS A 58 29.41 -21.01 -9.13
CA CYS A 58 27.97 -21.07 -8.84
C CYS A 58 27.77 -21.25 -7.32
N GLN A 59 26.82 -21.82 -6.82
CA GLN A 59 26.20 -22.03 -5.51
C GLN A 59 24.88 -21.28 -5.41
N LYS A 60 24.32 -20.90 -6.56
CA LYS A 60 23.00 -20.23 -6.59
C LYS A 60 21.92 -21.18 -6.06
N PRO A 61 20.95 -20.62 -5.30
CA PRO A 61 19.87 -21.42 -4.71
C PRO A 61 18.94 -21.95 -5.81
N TRP A 62 18.55 -23.21 -5.64
CA TRP A 62 17.51 -23.83 -6.46
C TRP A 62 16.14 -23.55 -5.86
N ASN A 63 15.26 -22.98 -6.67
CA ASN A 63 13.91 -22.64 -6.24
C ASN A 63 13.01 -23.89 -6.12
N ARG A 64 11.84 -23.73 -5.54
CA ARG A 64 10.89 -24.84 -5.31
C ARG A 64 10.49 -25.54 -6.60
N LYS A 65 10.30 -24.79 -7.69
CA LYS A 65 9.96 -25.34 -9.01
C LYS A 65 11.04 -26.33 -9.45
N PHE A 66 12.31 -25.93 -9.43
CA PHE A 66 13.42 -26.79 -9.79
C PHE A 66 13.47 -28.05 -8.92
N MET A 67 13.23 -27.92 -7.62
CA MET A 67 13.22 -29.05 -6.70
C MET A 67 12.10 -30.05 -7.03
N THR A 68 10.89 -29.57 -7.28
CA THR A 68 9.73 -30.44 -7.60
C THR A 68 9.82 -31.11 -8.96
N GLU A 69 10.49 -30.50 -9.94
CA GLU A 69 10.67 -31.06 -11.28
C GLU A 69 11.77 -32.13 -11.37
N ASN A 70 12.82 -31.97 -10.55
CA ASN A 70 14.01 -32.80 -10.67
C ASN A 70 14.12 -33.90 -9.62
N PHE A 71 13.40 -33.79 -8.48
CA PHE A 71 13.49 -34.75 -7.39
C PHE A 71 12.16 -35.50 -7.19
N PRO A 72 12.20 -36.76 -6.68
CA PRO A 72 11.01 -37.56 -6.44
C PRO A 72 10.10 -36.91 -5.39
N ASN A 73 8.79 -36.96 -5.62
CA ASN A 73 7.79 -36.40 -4.69
C ASN A 73 7.88 -37.01 -3.27
N THR A 74 8.24 -38.28 -3.15
CA THR A 74 8.45 -38.96 -1.87
C THR A 74 9.59 -38.31 -1.08
N TRP A 75 10.73 -38.07 -1.73
CA TRP A 75 11.89 -37.43 -1.13
C TRP A 75 11.58 -35.95 -0.77
N ILE A 76 10.90 -35.24 -1.65
CA ILE A 76 10.48 -33.83 -1.41
C ILE A 76 9.56 -33.73 -0.18
N LYS A 77 8.58 -34.64 -0.07
CA LYS A 77 7.61 -34.61 1.03
C LYS A 77 8.22 -35.02 2.37
N ASN A 78 9.18 -35.92 2.38
CA ASN A 78 9.79 -36.46 3.59
C ASN A 78 11.10 -35.75 3.92
N GLU A 79 12.18 -36.10 3.27
CA GLU A 79 13.55 -35.70 3.65
C GLU A 79 13.78 -34.21 3.45
N TRP A 80 13.51 -33.68 2.27
CA TRP A 80 13.70 -32.25 1.99
C TRP A 80 12.78 -31.35 2.83
N THR A 81 11.52 -31.75 3.01
CA THR A 81 10.56 -31.02 3.86
C THR A 81 11.02 -31.00 5.33
N ASN A 82 11.51 -32.11 5.84
CA ASN A 82 12.00 -32.19 7.23
C ASN A 82 13.28 -31.36 7.42
N MET A 83 14.20 -31.44 6.47
CA MET A 83 15.39 -30.58 6.44
C MET A 83 15.00 -29.09 6.42
N THR A 84 14.08 -28.70 5.56
CA THR A 84 13.63 -27.29 5.46
C THR A 84 12.94 -26.81 6.74
N LYS A 85 12.17 -27.67 7.42
CA LYS A 85 11.57 -27.39 8.74
C LYS A 85 12.66 -27.16 9.79
N LYS A 86 13.66 -28.04 9.86
CA LYS A 86 14.77 -27.94 10.80
C LYS A 86 15.55 -26.62 10.59
N VAL A 87 15.95 -26.34 9.36
CA VAL A 87 16.66 -25.10 9.01
C VAL A 87 15.84 -23.86 9.34
N GLY A 88 14.54 -23.88 9.03
CA GLY A 88 13.63 -22.79 9.37
C GLY A 88 13.54 -22.57 10.88
N PHE A 89 13.43 -23.65 11.65
CA PHE A 89 13.40 -23.60 13.11
C PHE A 89 14.69 -23.01 13.69
N GLU A 90 15.85 -23.52 13.29
CA GLU A 90 17.14 -23.00 13.80
C GLU A 90 17.35 -21.51 13.49
N LYS A 91 16.91 -21.04 12.32
CA LYS A 91 16.93 -19.61 11.98
C LYS A 91 16.05 -18.78 12.92
N GLU A 92 14.81 -19.24 13.17
CA GLU A 92 13.89 -18.51 14.06
C GLU A 92 14.35 -18.62 15.52
N LYS A 93 14.94 -19.76 15.92
CA LYS A 93 15.50 -19.97 17.25
C LYS A 93 16.64 -18.98 17.55
N ALA A 94 17.50 -18.72 16.58
CA ALA A 94 18.54 -17.71 16.70
C ALA A 94 18.00 -16.29 16.95
N LEU A 95 16.74 -16.01 16.54
CA LEU A 95 16.05 -14.73 16.73
C LEU A 95 15.21 -14.65 18.02
N LEU A 96 15.10 -15.74 18.80
CA LEU A 96 14.33 -15.74 20.06
C LEU A 96 14.83 -14.71 21.07
N PRO A 97 16.15 -14.54 21.31
CA PRO A 97 16.63 -13.51 22.25
C PRO A 97 16.19 -12.10 21.84
N ALA A 98 16.26 -11.79 20.54
CA ALA A 98 15.84 -10.49 20.01
C ALA A 98 14.31 -10.27 20.09
N THR A 99 13.51 -11.31 20.35
CA THR A 99 12.06 -11.22 20.52
C THR A 99 11.65 -10.87 21.95
N MET A 100 12.54 -11.03 22.94
CA MET A 100 12.23 -10.77 24.35
C MET A 100 11.74 -9.34 24.65
N PRO A 101 12.35 -8.27 24.10
CA PRO A 101 11.85 -6.91 24.31
C PRO A 101 10.40 -6.73 23.84
N GLU A 102 10.03 -7.40 22.76
CA GLU A 102 8.66 -7.33 22.21
C GLU A 102 7.63 -8.02 23.11
N ILE A 103 8.00 -9.14 23.73
CA ILE A 103 7.17 -9.83 24.72
C ILE A 103 6.97 -8.92 25.94
N LEU A 104 8.02 -8.27 26.42
CA LEU A 104 7.91 -7.35 27.56
C LEU A 104 7.02 -6.17 27.23
N ARG A 105 7.18 -5.57 26.04
CA ARG A 105 6.32 -4.49 25.55
C ARG A 105 4.85 -4.92 25.48
N LYS A 106 4.57 -6.09 24.90
CA LYS A 106 3.23 -6.64 24.78
C LYS A 106 2.57 -6.86 26.15
N ARG A 107 3.31 -7.44 27.11
CA ARG A 107 2.81 -7.63 28.48
C ARG A 107 2.51 -6.32 29.19
N GLU A 108 3.28 -5.29 28.92
CA GLU A 108 3.05 -3.95 29.46
C GLU A 108 1.82 -3.29 28.82
N GLU A 109 1.65 -3.45 27.52
CA GLU A 109 0.45 -3.02 26.79
C GLU A 109 -0.82 -3.73 27.29
N GLU A 110 -0.74 -5.04 27.51
CA GLU A 110 -1.87 -5.83 28.07
C GLU A 110 -2.25 -5.37 29.50
N LYS A 111 -1.24 -5.06 30.35
CA LYS A 111 -1.50 -4.49 31.67
C LYS A 111 -2.21 -3.15 31.58
N LYS A 112 -1.69 -2.23 30.74
CA LYS A 112 -2.33 -0.92 30.51
C LYS A 112 -3.73 -1.05 29.94
N HIS A 113 -3.93 -2.00 29.02
CA HIS A 113 -5.26 -2.25 28.44
C HIS A 113 -6.27 -2.70 29.51
N LYS A 114 -5.84 -3.59 30.40
CA LYS A 114 -6.66 -4.02 31.53
C LYS A 114 -6.98 -2.88 32.50
N GLU A 115 -6.00 -2.02 32.80
CA GLU A 115 -6.23 -0.82 33.61
C GLU A 115 -7.25 0.13 32.94
N ILE A 116 -7.15 0.31 31.60
CA ILE A 116 -8.10 1.12 30.83
C ILE A 116 -9.52 0.51 30.90
N GLU A 117 -9.65 -0.81 30.78
CA GLU A 117 -10.95 -1.49 30.90
C GLU A 117 -11.56 -1.30 32.30
N ASP A 118 -10.75 -1.40 33.34
CA ASP A 118 -11.22 -1.25 34.71
C ASP A 118 -11.63 0.21 34.98
N ILE A 119 -10.86 1.19 34.52
CA ILE A 119 -11.23 2.61 34.55
C ILE A 119 -12.51 2.85 33.75
N HIS A 120 -12.66 2.22 32.58
CA HIS A 120 -13.89 2.37 31.77
C HIS A 120 -15.15 1.87 32.53
N LYS A 121 -15.02 0.73 33.23
CA LYS A 121 -16.11 0.21 34.10
C LYS A 121 -16.44 1.17 35.23
N GLU A 122 -15.44 1.80 35.83
CA GLU A 122 -15.62 2.78 36.88
C GLU A 122 -16.31 4.06 36.36
N ILE A 123 -15.88 4.55 35.21
CA ILE A 123 -16.52 5.68 34.52
C ILE A 123 -18.00 5.38 34.26
N GLN A 124 -18.33 4.17 33.74
CA GLN A 124 -19.74 3.81 33.54
C GLN A 124 -20.55 3.80 34.83
N LYS A 125 -19.99 3.33 35.96
CA LYS A 125 -20.65 3.38 37.25
C LYS A 125 -20.88 4.83 37.71
N LEU A 126 -19.88 5.71 37.52
CA LEU A 126 -19.98 7.12 37.85
C LEU A 126 -21.00 7.86 36.99
N TYR A 127 -21.06 7.55 35.68
CA TYR A 127 -22.07 8.08 34.76
C TYR A 127 -23.49 7.69 35.21
N LYS A 128 -23.68 6.41 35.57
CA LYS A 128 -24.98 5.96 36.11
C LYS A 128 -25.36 6.72 37.37
N LYS A 129 -24.43 6.83 38.33
CA LYS A 129 -24.64 7.60 39.55
C LYS A 129 -24.94 9.09 39.29
N GLN A 130 -24.24 9.69 38.33
CA GLN A 130 -24.51 11.06 37.88
C GLN A 130 -25.92 11.21 37.29
N GLN A 131 -26.35 10.23 36.50
CA GLN A 131 -27.68 10.22 35.90
C GLN A 131 -28.79 10.08 36.98
N ASP A 132 -28.55 9.19 37.97
CA ASP A 132 -29.46 9.01 39.10
C ASP A 132 -29.59 10.30 39.95
N LEU A 133 -28.48 10.99 40.21
CA LEU A 133 -28.47 12.29 40.88
C LEU A 133 -29.15 13.38 40.06
N ARG A 134 -28.97 13.41 38.74
CA ARG A 134 -29.69 14.35 37.86
C ARG A 134 -31.18 14.07 37.86
N ASN A 135 -31.59 12.82 37.78
CA ASN A 135 -33.00 12.45 37.85
C ASN A 135 -33.63 12.84 39.18
N ALA A 136 -32.91 12.67 40.30
CA ALA A 136 -33.34 13.16 41.62
C ALA A 136 -33.47 14.70 41.67
N MET A 137 -32.52 15.44 41.06
CA MET A 137 -32.62 16.91 40.94
C MET A 137 -33.76 17.37 40.02
N TYR A 138 -34.12 16.59 39.00
CA TYR A 138 -35.24 16.94 38.10
C TYR A 138 -36.59 16.63 38.70
N SER A 139 -36.71 15.64 39.59
CA SER A 139 -37.95 15.37 40.33
C SER A 139 -38.29 16.48 41.34
N ASP A 140 -37.30 17.20 41.86
CA ASP A 140 -37.50 18.35 42.78
C ASP A 140 -37.70 19.69 42.03
N ARG A 141 -37.57 19.76 40.73
CA ARG A 141 -37.70 20.97 39.89
C ARG A 141 -38.88 20.96 38.92
N LEU A 142 -40.03 20.52 39.33
CA LEU A 142 -41.26 20.84 38.58
C LEU A 142 -41.75 22.23 39.01
N GLY A 143 -41.02 23.27 38.62
CA GLY A 143 -41.44 24.67 38.89
C GLY A 143 -40.29 25.66 38.70
N SER A 144 -39.86 25.92 37.52
CA SER A 144 -39.51 27.24 36.94
C SER A 144 -38.69 27.09 35.67
N VAL A 145 -39.30 27.42 34.56
CA VAL A 145 -38.67 27.61 33.26
C VAL A 145 -37.98 28.97 33.28
N THR A 146 -36.63 28.96 33.21
CA THR A 146 -35.87 30.12 32.77
C THR A 146 -34.99 29.73 31.64
N GLU A 147 -35.21 30.40 30.51
CA GLU A 147 -34.47 30.24 29.25
C GLU A 147 -32.97 30.38 29.46
N ARG A 148 -32.22 29.34 29.14
CA ARG A 148 -30.75 29.41 29.04
C ARG A 148 -30.37 30.00 27.69
N GLN A 149 -29.79 31.18 27.68
CA GLN A 149 -29.12 31.75 26.51
C GLN A 149 -27.91 30.88 26.17
N ASP A 150 -27.94 30.31 24.94
CA ASP A 150 -26.86 29.57 24.35
C ASP A 150 -25.68 30.52 24.08
N ASN A 151 -24.68 30.53 24.96
CA ASN A 151 -23.43 31.24 24.74
C ASN A 151 -22.52 30.41 23.83
N GLN A 152 -22.73 30.53 22.50
CA GLN A 152 -21.82 29.95 21.50
C GLN A 152 -20.52 30.77 21.48
N PHE A 153 -19.37 30.12 21.69
CA PHE A 153 -18.04 30.74 21.55
C PHE A 153 -17.60 30.79 20.10
N LYS A 154 -17.04 31.91 19.65
CA LYS A 154 -16.61 32.14 18.23
C LYS A 154 -15.23 31.58 17.91
N GLY A 155 -14.51 30.93 18.84
CA GLY A 155 -13.18 30.39 18.61
C GLY A 155 -12.08 31.45 18.38
N ARG A 156 -12.33 32.73 18.68
CA ARG A 156 -11.32 33.81 18.61
C ARG A 156 -10.71 34.06 19.97
N LYS A 157 -9.37 34.20 20.00
CA LYS A 157 -8.65 34.59 21.22
C LYS A 157 -9.04 35.98 21.69
N CYS A 158 -8.94 36.21 22.98
CA CYS A 158 -9.08 37.54 23.57
C CYS A 158 -8.06 38.52 22.98
N ALA A 159 -8.47 39.78 22.78
CA ALA A 159 -7.59 40.82 22.25
C ALA A 159 -6.59 41.36 23.30
N ASP A 160 -6.70 40.96 24.55
CA ASP A 160 -5.72 41.19 25.60
C ASP A 160 -4.60 40.14 25.49
N GLU A 161 -3.36 40.58 25.25
CA GLU A 161 -2.19 39.74 25.09
C GLU A 161 -1.86 38.90 26.34
N THR A 162 -2.25 39.35 27.50
CA THR A 162 -2.04 38.66 28.78
C THR A 162 -3.10 37.61 29.07
N CYS A 163 -4.24 37.66 28.40
CA CYS A 163 -5.38 36.77 28.63
C CYS A 163 -5.37 35.56 27.66
N ARG A 164 -5.51 34.36 28.18
CA ARG A 164 -5.62 33.11 27.42
C ARG A 164 -7.05 32.73 27.06
N GLY A 165 -8.04 33.60 27.29
CA GLY A 165 -9.46 33.36 27.06
C GLY A 165 -9.88 33.52 25.58
N TYR A 166 -11.11 33.06 25.30
CA TYR A 166 -11.75 33.17 24.00
C TYR A 166 -13.03 34.01 24.08
N LEU A 167 -13.36 34.66 22.95
CA LEU A 167 -14.50 35.54 22.81
C LEU A 167 -15.80 34.74 22.58
N SER A 168 -16.87 35.12 23.29
CA SER A 168 -18.22 34.64 23.04
C SER A 168 -18.79 35.19 21.71
N SER A 169 -19.94 34.69 21.28
CA SER A 169 -20.69 35.24 20.14
C SER A 169 -20.99 36.73 20.26
N GLN A 170 -21.02 37.26 21.48
CA GLN A 170 -21.24 38.67 21.79
C GLN A 170 -19.94 39.50 21.87
N TRP A 171 -18.76 38.92 21.56
CA TRP A 171 -17.46 39.57 21.65
C TRP A 171 -16.96 39.88 23.08
N LYS A 172 -17.48 39.18 24.07
CA LYS A 172 -17.01 39.21 25.47
C LYS A 172 -16.06 38.04 25.71
N CYS A 173 -14.93 38.29 26.36
CA CYS A 173 -14.04 37.21 26.78
C CYS A 173 -14.62 36.46 27.99
N GLY A 174 -14.62 35.12 27.95
CA GLY A 174 -15.13 34.26 29.01
C GLY A 174 -14.20 34.14 30.22
N VAL A 175 -12.98 34.69 30.17
CA VAL A 175 -11.95 34.56 31.23
C VAL A 175 -11.70 35.90 31.93
N CYS A 176 -11.46 36.97 31.18
CA CYS A 176 -11.15 38.28 31.75
C CYS A 176 -12.33 39.26 31.73
N ASP A 177 -13.50 38.84 31.23
CA ASP A 177 -14.72 39.62 31.10
C ASP A 177 -14.64 40.90 30.24
N MET A 178 -13.50 41.11 29.56
CA MET A 178 -13.27 42.24 28.67
C MET A 178 -14.04 42.10 27.36
N TRP A 179 -14.54 43.23 26.86
CA TRP A 179 -15.22 43.34 25.57
C TRP A 179 -14.25 43.72 24.48
N THR A 180 -14.44 43.10 23.33
CA THR A 180 -13.64 43.37 22.12
C THR A 180 -14.54 43.98 21.03
N CYS A 181 -14.07 44.96 20.30
CA CYS A 181 -14.83 45.57 19.26
C CYS A 181 -15.02 44.61 18.08
N SER A 182 -16.25 44.45 17.58
CA SER A 182 -16.57 43.58 16.46
C SER A 182 -16.08 44.10 15.11
N GLN A 183 -15.78 45.38 15.00
CA GLN A 183 -15.36 46.02 13.74
C GLN A 183 -13.84 46.08 13.56
N CYS A 184 -13.10 46.53 14.58
CA CYS A 184 -11.65 46.69 14.55
C CYS A 184 -10.86 45.60 15.34
N HIS A 185 -11.54 44.73 16.03
CA HIS A 185 -10.99 43.65 16.84
C HIS A 185 -10.07 44.10 18.00
N LYS A 186 -10.14 45.36 18.42
CA LYS A 186 -9.40 45.92 19.57
C LYS A 186 -10.22 45.85 20.86
N LEU A 187 -9.54 45.87 21.99
CA LEU A 187 -10.13 45.88 23.31
C LEU A 187 -11.01 47.14 23.53
N LYS A 188 -12.21 46.96 24.06
CA LYS A 188 -13.11 48.05 24.48
C LYS A 188 -13.08 48.31 25.99
N GLY A 189 -12.70 47.35 26.79
CA GLY A 189 -12.75 47.40 28.27
C GLY A 189 -13.80 46.50 28.89
N LEU A 190 -14.18 46.77 30.14
CA LEU A 190 -15.14 45.98 30.92
C LEU A 190 -16.59 46.26 30.54
N GLU A 191 -16.88 47.38 29.90
CA GLU A 191 -18.22 47.79 29.51
C GLU A 191 -18.49 47.54 28.03
N ARG A 192 -19.68 46.97 27.69
CA ARG A 192 -20.08 46.63 26.35
C ARG A 192 -20.13 47.85 25.42
N ASP A 193 -20.68 48.96 25.93
CA ASP A 193 -20.95 50.16 25.18
C ASP A 193 -20.02 51.31 25.56
N GLY A 194 -18.85 50.99 26.18
CA GLY A 194 -17.82 51.95 26.54
C GLY A 194 -17.31 52.74 25.28
N PRO A 195 -16.89 54.00 25.47
CA PRO A 195 -16.43 54.88 24.37
C PRO A 195 -15.21 54.25 23.67
N HIS A 196 -15.34 53.92 22.38
CA HIS A 196 -14.29 53.33 21.58
C HIS A 196 -14.29 53.93 20.20
N ILE A 197 -13.16 54.49 19.80
CA ILE A 197 -12.94 55.04 18.44
C ILE A 197 -12.16 54.03 17.62
N CYS A 198 -12.77 53.50 16.56
CA CYS A 198 -12.14 52.57 15.66
C CYS A 198 -11.16 53.28 14.71
N ASN A 199 -9.92 52.84 14.65
CA ASN A 199 -8.97 53.28 13.63
C ASN A 199 -9.35 52.65 12.24
N PRO A 200 -9.41 53.43 11.16
CA PRO A 200 -9.70 52.89 9.82
C PRO A 200 -8.76 51.77 9.36
N ASP A 201 -7.48 51.83 9.70
CA ASP A 201 -6.49 50.80 9.36
C ASP A 201 -6.73 49.49 10.09
N ASP A 202 -7.17 49.55 11.37
CA ASP A 202 -7.53 48.35 12.13
C ASP A 202 -8.82 47.70 11.58
N ILE A 203 -9.77 48.49 11.11
CA ILE A 203 -10.97 48.01 10.42
C ILE A 203 -10.61 47.30 9.10
N ALA A 204 -9.74 47.88 8.30
CA ALA A 204 -9.26 47.31 7.03
C ALA A 204 -8.54 45.97 7.28
N THR A 205 -7.68 45.92 8.30
CA THR A 205 -6.98 44.69 8.73
C THR A 205 -7.94 43.62 9.23
N ALA A 206 -8.93 43.99 10.04
CA ALA A 206 -9.94 43.07 10.54
C ALA A 206 -10.81 42.45 9.43
N ASN A 207 -11.15 43.27 8.41
CA ASN A 207 -11.89 42.80 7.25
C ASN A 207 -11.08 41.86 6.35
N LEU A 208 -9.77 42.17 6.14
CA LEU A 208 -8.85 41.30 5.41
C LEU A 208 -8.71 39.93 6.09
N LEU A 209 -8.46 39.92 7.40
CA LEU A 209 -8.35 38.70 8.17
C LEU A 209 -9.65 37.87 8.16
N ASN A 210 -10.81 38.52 8.19
CA ASN A 210 -12.09 37.83 8.13
C ASN A 210 -12.34 37.15 6.78
N ARG A 211 -11.87 37.75 5.67
CA ARG A 211 -12.11 37.24 4.33
C ARG A 211 -11.15 36.10 3.95
N ASP A 212 -9.89 36.23 4.31
CA ASP A 212 -8.81 35.42 3.74
C ASP A 212 -8.25 34.37 4.73
N THR A 213 -8.78 34.30 5.96
CA THR A 213 -8.35 33.30 6.97
C THR A 213 -9.49 32.44 7.47
N LYS A 214 -9.16 31.18 7.80
CA LYS A 214 -10.01 30.27 8.58
C LYS A 214 -9.24 29.72 9.76
N ASN A 215 -9.90 29.53 10.86
CA ASN A 215 -9.28 28.95 12.05
C ASN A 215 -9.09 27.44 11.88
N CYS A 216 -7.93 26.93 12.32
CA CYS A 216 -7.68 25.50 12.42
C CYS A 216 -8.75 24.85 13.31
N PRO A 217 -9.39 23.73 12.90
CA PRO A 217 -10.43 23.08 13.72
C PRO A 217 -9.89 22.44 15.00
N SER A 218 -8.58 22.22 15.10
CA SER A 218 -7.94 21.61 16.28
C SER A 218 -7.42 22.63 17.27
N CYS A 219 -6.63 23.63 16.82
CA CYS A 219 -5.96 24.58 17.72
C CYS A 219 -6.45 26.02 17.58
N SER A 220 -7.43 26.29 16.71
CA SER A 220 -8.01 27.62 16.44
C SER A 220 -7.02 28.69 15.93
N THR A 221 -5.79 28.30 15.55
CA THR A 221 -4.83 29.21 14.92
C THR A 221 -5.37 29.67 13.56
N PRO A 222 -5.38 30.96 13.27
CA PRO A 222 -5.83 31.47 11.97
C PRO A 222 -4.86 31.05 10.87
N ILE A 223 -5.38 30.40 9.83
CA ILE A 223 -4.63 29.91 8.68
C ILE A 223 -5.05 30.70 7.45
N PHE A 224 -4.07 31.15 6.69
CA PHE A 224 -4.26 31.89 5.45
C PHE A 224 -4.06 30.98 4.25
N LYS A 225 -4.96 31.06 3.25
CA LYS A 225 -4.83 30.30 2.00
C LYS A 225 -4.45 31.20 0.86
N ILE A 226 -3.24 31.03 0.32
CA ILE A 226 -2.76 31.82 -0.83
C ILE A 226 -3.29 31.22 -2.13
N SER A 227 -3.13 29.88 -2.29
CA SER A 227 -3.57 29.13 -3.48
C SER A 227 -3.54 27.64 -3.15
N GLY A 228 -4.06 26.76 -4.04
CA GLY A 228 -3.92 25.31 -3.93
C GLY A 228 -5.22 24.56 -3.61
N CYS A 229 -5.06 23.26 -3.27
CA CYS A 229 -6.16 22.32 -3.05
C CYS A 229 -6.98 22.61 -1.78
N ASP A 230 -8.07 21.85 -1.58
CA ASP A 230 -8.93 21.97 -0.41
C ASP A 230 -8.29 21.47 0.89
N GLN A 231 -7.27 20.58 0.80
CA GLN A 231 -6.60 20.04 1.97
C GLN A 231 -5.57 21.05 2.51
N MET A 232 -5.79 21.48 3.75
CA MET A 232 -4.90 22.37 4.49
C MET A 232 -4.17 21.62 5.60
N TRP A 233 -2.99 22.10 5.94
CA TRP A 233 -2.14 21.59 7.02
C TRP A 233 -1.82 22.72 8.01
N CYS A 234 -2.17 22.50 9.27
CA CYS A 234 -1.80 23.45 10.31
C CYS A 234 -0.34 23.26 10.73
N THR A 235 0.48 24.29 10.56
CA THR A 235 1.91 24.26 10.93
C THR A 235 2.14 24.26 12.45
N GLU A 236 1.15 24.68 13.24
CA GLU A 236 1.25 24.75 14.70
C GLU A 236 0.92 23.40 15.38
N CYS A 237 -0.25 22.85 15.09
CA CYS A 237 -0.72 21.61 15.73
C CYS A 237 -0.64 20.38 14.83
N HIS A 238 -0.12 20.50 13.61
CA HIS A 238 0.12 19.42 12.65
C HIS A 238 -1.15 18.66 12.23
N THR A 239 -2.30 19.33 12.23
CA THR A 239 -3.59 18.75 11.86
C THR A 239 -3.92 19.06 10.40
N ALA A 240 -4.27 18.03 9.61
CA ALA A 240 -4.81 18.20 8.26
C ALA A 240 -6.33 18.40 8.33
N PHE A 241 -6.87 19.33 7.53
CA PHE A 241 -8.31 19.60 7.47
C PHE A 241 -8.73 20.14 6.09
N SER A 242 -10.03 20.04 5.78
CA SER A 242 -10.61 20.61 4.57
C SER A 242 -10.83 22.11 4.74
N TRP A 243 -10.31 22.92 3.81
CA TRP A 243 -10.55 24.38 3.82
C TRP A 243 -12.02 24.73 3.65
N ARG A 244 -12.76 23.97 2.83
CA ARG A 244 -14.16 24.22 2.53
C ARG A 244 -15.07 23.93 3.72
N THR A 245 -14.89 22.74 4.32
CA THR A 245 -15.81 22.23 5.37
C THR A 245 -15.30 22.43 6.80
N GLY A 246 -14.01 22.71 6.99
CA GLY A 246 -13.39 22.77 8.32
C GLY A 246 -13.23 21.41 9.01
N THR A 247 -13.54 20.29 8.35
CA THR A 247 -13.46 18.95 8.95
C THR A 247 -12.02 18.43 8.95
N ILE A 248 -11.61 17.81 10.07
CA ILE A 248 -10.29 17.17 10.20
C ILE A 248 -10.21 15.96 9.27
N GLN A 249 -9.09 15.85 8.55
CA GLN A 249 -8.81 14.77 7.60
C GLN A 249 -7.74 13.84 8.17
N THR A 250 -8.08 12.54 8.27
CA THR A 250 -7.19 11.49 8.78
C THR A 250 -6.67 10.56 7.67
N ARG A 251 -7.07 10.81 6.40
CA ARG A 251 -6.62 10.04 5.23
C ARG A 251 -5.24 10.52 4.75
N ALA A 252 -4.75 9.95 3.64
CA ALA A 252 -3.48 10.34 3.05
C ALA A 252 -3.36 11.87 2.90
N ILE A 253 -2.30 12.44 3.47
CA ILE A 253 -2.03 13.87 3.46
C ILE A 253 -1.06 14.15 2.30
N HIS A 254 -1.47 15.04 1.37
CA HIS A 254 -0.69 15.42 0.20
C HIS A 254 -0.35 16.93 0.18
N ASN A 255 -0.46 17.59 1.34
CA ASN A 255 -0.11 19.00 1.48
C ASN A 255 1.42 19.18 1.52
N PRO A 256 2.01 20.14 0.75
CA PRO A 256 3.46 20.36 0.70
C PRO A 256 4.09 20.67 2.06
N HIS A 257 3.41 21.40 2.93
CA HIS A 257 3.91 21.73 4.26
C HIS A 257 4.00 20.52 5.19
N TYR A 258 3.14 19.51 5.01
CA TYR A 258 3.25 18.22 5.69
C TYR A 258 4.54 17.50 5.30
N PHE A 259 4.85 17.43 4.02
CA PHE A 259 6.07 16.78 3.54
C PHE A 259 7.34 17.54 3.95
N GLU A 260 7.29 18.85 4.01
CA GLU A 260 8.38 19.66 4.51
C GLU A 260 8.62 19.44 6.01
N TRP A 261 7.56 19.37 6.80
CA TRP A 261 7.62 19.02 8.22
C TRP A 261 8.21 17.62 8.44
N GLN A 262 7.78 16.63 7.64
CA GLN A 262 8.34 15.27 7.69
C GLN A 262 9.85 15.26 7.36
N ARG A 263 10.29 16.01 6.35
CA ARG A 263 11.72 16.12 6.02
C ARG A 263 12.55 16.67 7.19
N ARG A 264 12.04 17.69 7.86
CA ARG A 264 12.74 18.32 9.01
C ARG A 264 12.86 17.38 10.21
N ASN A 265 11.87 16.49 10.40
CA ASN A 265 11.80 15.63 11.59
C ASN A 265 12.39 14.21 11.37
N ASN A 266 12.70 13.81 10.13
CA ASN A 266 13.16 12.46 9.78
C ASN A 266 14.49 12.48 8.99
N ASP A 267 15.45 13.33 9.36
CA ASP A 267 16.80 13.41 8.75
C ASP A 267 16.80 13.44 7.21
N GLY A 268 15.84 14.15 6.61
CA GLY A 268 15.70 14.27 5.16
C GLY A 268 14.93 13.15 4.47
N ASN A 269 14.60 12.05 5.15
CA ASN A 269 13.79 10.96 4.60
C ASN A 269 12.31 11.20 4.83
N ILE A 270 11.53 11.16 3.73
CA ILE A 270 10.08 11.12 3.79
C ILE A 270 9.67 9.64 3.78
N PRO A 271 9.00 9.12 4.83
CA PRO A 271 8.41 7.79 4.77
C PRO A 271 7.39 7.77 3.64
N ARG A 272 7.64 6.96 2.60
CA ARG A 272 6.69 6.81 1.51
C ARG A 272 5.48 6.02 2.01
N ASN A 273 4.29 6.51 1.71
CA ASN A 273 3.07 5.74 1.94
C ASN A 273 3.05 4.50 1.03
N PRO A 274 2.51 3.36 1.51
CA PRO A 274 2.28 2.21 0.63
C PRO A 274 1.41 2.65 -0.55
N GLY A 275 2.00 2.67 -1.77
CA GLY A 275 1.33 3.13 -2.99
C GLY A 275 1.93 4.38 -3.63
N ASP A 276 2.91 5.03 -3.01
CA ASP A 276 3.69 6.08 -3.66
C ASP A 276 4.55 5.49 -4.79
N VAL A 277 4.24 5.87 -6.01
CA VAL A 277 4.97 5.48 -7.22
C VAL A 277 6.22 6.34 -7.35
N GLU A 278 7.38 5.72 -7.62
CA GLU A 278 8.59 6.47 -7.94
C GLU A 278 8.37 7.36 -9.16
N CYS A 279 8.67 8.66 -9.01
CA CYS A 279 8.71 9.57 -10.15
C CYS A 279 9.75 9.06 -11.16
N GLY A 280 9.31 8.56 -12.32
CA GLY A 280 10.19 8.12 -13.38
C GLY A 280 9.66 7.05 -14.33
N ARG A 281 8.63 6.28 -13.95
CA ARG A 281 7.87 5.42 -14.86
C ARG A 281 6.39 5.53 -14.51
N GLU A 282 5.69 6.37 -15.24
CA GLU A 282 4.23 6.37 -15.20
C GLU A 282 3.74 5.00 -15.68
N LEU A 283 3.12 4.24 -14.76
CA LEU A 283 2.34 3.07 -15.11
C LEU A 283 1.18 3.52 -16.01
N CYS A 284 0.73 2.63 -16.89
CA CYS A 284 -0.38 2.90 -17.80
C CYS A 284 -1.53 3.57 -17.05
N ASP A 285 -1.93 4.74 -17.51
CA ASP A 285 -3.00 5.52 -16.93
C ASP A 285 -4.11 5.82 -17.95
N SER A 286 -5.17 6.47 -17.48
CA SER A 286 -6.32 6.85 -18.31
C SER A 286 -5.97 7.84 -19.43
N ARG A 287 -4.80 8.52 -19.35
CA ARG A 287 -4.36 9.51 -20.37
C ARG A 287 -3.97 8.82 -21.66
N ALA A 288 -3.26 7.67 -21.58
CA ALA A 288 -2.94 6.88 -22.76
C ALA A 288 -4.22 6.40 -23.47
N LEU A 289 -5.24 5.97 -22.71
CA LEU A 289 -6.55 5.60 -23.27
C LEU A 289 -7.22 6.76 -23.99
N LEU A 290 -7.25 7.95 -23.36
CA LEU A 290 -7.87 9.14 -23.96
C LEU A 290 -7.14 9.58 -25.22
N SER A 291 -5.81 9.51 -25.24
CA SER A 291 -4.98 9.85 -26.38
C SER A 291 -5.24 8.91 -27.58
N ILE A 292 -5.17 7.59 -27.35
CA ILE A 292 -5.39 6.58 -28.38
C ILE A 292 -6.83 6.66 -28.94
N ARG A 293 -7.82 6.80 -28.04
CA ARG A 293 -9.23 6.98 -28.41
C ARG A 293 -9.44 8.24 -29.23
N GLY A 294 -8.80 9.35 -28.87
CA GLY A 294 -8.84 10.61 -29.61
C GLY A 294 -8.34 10.45 -31.05
N ILE A 295 -7.21 9.75 -31.25
CA ILE A 295 -6.66 9.47 -32.56
C ILE A 295 -7.63 8.61 -33.41
N ILE A 296 -8.08 7.48 -32.89
CA ILE A 296 -8.97 6.55 -33.59
C ILE A 296 -10.30 7.22 -33.98
N ARG A 297 -10.93 7.95 -33.06
CA ARG A 297 -12.22 8.59 -33.28
C ARG A 297 -12.17 9.80 -34.25
N SER A 298 -11.02 10.50 -34.27
CA SER A 298 -10.85 11.62 -35.18
C SER A 298 -10.98 11.27 -36.68
N LEU A 299 -10.80 9.99 -37.00
CA LEU A 299 -10.86 9.46 -38.36
C LEU A 299 -12.30 9.10 -38.79
N ASN A 300 -13.21 8.91 -37.83
CA ASN A 300 -14.62 8.55 -38.07
C ASN A 300 -14.80 7.33 -38.97
N ILE A 301 -14.03 6.25 -38.73
CA ILE A 301 -14.03 4.98 -39.48
C ILE A 301 -14.67 3.91 -38.61
N SER A 302 -15.77 3.30 -39.07
CA SER A 302 -16.58 2.33 -38.30
C SER A 302 -15.81 1.05 -37.96
N GLU A 303 -14.97 0.59 -38.84
CA GLU A 303 -14.17 -0.64 -38.68
C GLU A 303 -13.13 -0.55 -37.58
N LEU A 304 -12.69 0.66 -37.21
CA LEU A 304 -11.73 0.88 -36.12
C LEU A 304 -12.37 0.76 -34.72
N LYS A 305 -13.68 0.72 -34.62
CA LYS A 305 -14.39 0.66 -33.33
C LYS A 305 -14.08 -0.62 -32.55
N GLU A 306 -13.97 -1.74 -33.23
CA GLU A 306 -13.63 -3.02 -32.59
C GLU A 306 -12.21 -2.98 -32.00
N TYR A 307 -11.25 -2.38 -32.70
CA TYR A 307 -9.88 -2.21 -32.21
C TYR A 307 -9.83 -1.24 -31.03
N GLU A 308 -10.63 -0.14 -31.07
CA GLU A 308 -10.77 0.78 -29.96
C GLU A 308 -11.24 0.05 -28.69
N GLU A 309 -12.28 -0.77 -28.80
CA GLU A 309 -12.81 -1.56 -27.69
C GLU A 309 -11.79 -2.56 -27.16
N GLN A 310 -11.08 -3.28 -28.01
CA GLN A 310 -10.03 -4.22 -27.61
C GLN A 310 -8.89 -3.52 -26.86
N ILE A 311 -8.42 -2.38 -27.36
CA ILE A 311 -7.34 -1.59 -26.74
C ILE A 311 -7.80 -1.00 -25.39
N GLU A 312 -9.01 -0.44 -25.34
CA GLU A 312 -9.58 0.04 -24.09
C GLU A 312 -9.59 -1.05 -23.03
N ASN A 313 -9.95 -2.22 -23.44
CA ASN A 313 -10.02 -3.39 -22.62
C ASN A 313 -8.66 -3.80 -22.09
N ILE A 314 -7.64 -3.83 -22.91
CA ILE A 314 -6.26 -4.10 -22.51
C ILE A 314 -5.77 -3.06 -21.50
N ILE A 315 -6.01 -1.77 -21.74
CA ILE A 315 -5.58 -0.68 -20.87
C ILE A 315 -6.27 -0.78 -19.51
N ARG A 316 -7.60 -0.89 -19.48
CA ARG A 316 -8.37 -1.02 -18.23
C ARG A 316 -7.96 -2.25 -17.43
N GLY A 317 -7.77 -3.37 -18.13
CA GLY A 317 -7.31 -4.59 -17.51
C GLY A 317 -5.91 -4.49 -16.92
N THR A 318 -4.99 -3.85 -17.62
CA THR A 318 -3.64 -3.62 -17.12
C THR A 318 -3.64 -2.72 -15.88
N ILE A 319 -4.45 -1.65 -15.88
CA ILE A 319 -4.63 -0.77 -14.71
C ILE A 319 -5.24 -1.55 -13.53
N HIS A 320 -6.23 -2.40 -13.76
CA HIS A 320 -6.85 -3.21 -12.71
C HIS A 320 -5.85 -4.20 -12.11
N LEU A 321 -5.07 -4.89 -12.93
CA LEU A 321 -4.01 -5.80 -12.47
C LEU A 321 -3.00 -5.08 -11.58
N ASP A 322 -2.60 -3.88 -11.97
CA ASP A 322 -1.62 -3.11 -11.22
C ASP A 322 -2.17 -2.59 -9.90
N ARG A 323 -3.36 -1.96 -9.92
CA ARG A 323 -3.90 -1.23 -8.76
C ARG A 323 -4.70 -2.09 -7.79
N VAL A 324 -5.24 -3.21 -8.24
CA VAL A 324 -6.13 -4.06 -7.42
C VAL A 324 -5.50 -5.43 -7.18
N ASP A 325 -5.18 -6.17 -8.24
CA ASP A 325 -4.77 -7.57 -8.09
C ASP A 325 -3.33 -7.69 -7.57
N SER A 326 -2.42 -6.79 -7.99
CA SER A 326 -1.04 -6.81 -7.50
C SER A 326 -0.98 -6.63 -5.98
N LEU A 327 -1.86 -5.79 -5.40
CA LEU A 327 -1.90 -5.54 -3.95
C LEU A 327 -2.23 -6.78 -3.12
N ARG A 328 -3.04 -7.71 -3.67
CA ARG A 328 -3.38 -8.98 -2.99
C ARG A 328 -2.18 -9.90 -2.81
N PHE A 329 -1.20 -9.79 -3.71
CA PHE A 329 -0.02 -10.65 -3.75
C PHE A 329 1.26 -9.92 -3.34
N HIS A 330 1.18 -8.61 -3.08
CA HIS A 330 2.32 -7.82 -2.67
C HIS A 330 2.82 -8.28 -1.29
N THR A 331 4.11 -8.57 -1.21
CA THR A 331 4.76 -9.11 -0.01
C THR A 331 5.72 -8.08 0.58
N ASN A 332 5.21 -6.87 0.89
CA ASN A 332 6.01 -5.79 1.50
C ASN A 332 6.42 -6.04 2.95
N GLN A 333 5.85 -7.04 3.59
CA GLN A 333 6.28 -7.39 4.93
C GLN A 333 7.47 -8.33 4.82
N GLU A 334 8.62 -7.91 5.33
CA GLU A 334 9.66 -8.82 5.73
C GLU A 334 9.03 -10.03 6.42
N ARG A 335 9.56 -11.23 6.14
CA ARG A 335 9.15 -12.48 6.81
C ARG A 335 9.30 -12.32 8.32
N ASN A 336 8.38 -11.64 8.94
CA ASN A 336 8.44 -11.44 10.38
C ASN A 336 7.56 -12.49 11.06
N ASN A 337 8.21 -13.52 11.61
CA ASN A 337 7.54 -14.53 12.42
C ASN A 337 7.57 -14.17 13.92
N ILE A 338 7.63 -12.88 14.26
CA ILE A 338 7.64 -12.41 15.66
C ILE A 338 6.47 -13.00 16.46
N ASP A 339 5.28 -12.98 15.90
CA ASP A 339 4.08 -13.53 16.54
C ASP A 339 4.20 -15.04 16.84
N LEU A 340 4.79 -15.82 15.93
CA LEU A 340 5.05 -17.23 16.18
C LEU A 340 6.15 -17.45 17.22
N ARG A 341 7.19 -16.62 17.22
CA ARG A 341 8.24 -16.66 18.24
C ARG A 341 7.69 -16.32 19.62
N ILE A 342 6.81 -15.32 19.72
CA ILE A 342 6.12 -14.97 20.96
C ILE A 342 5.28 -16.16 21.45
N GLN A 343 4.43 -16.74 20.59
CA GLN A 343 3.61 -17.91 20.96
C GLN A 343 4.46 -19.09 21.42
N TYR A 344 5.60 -19.31 20.79
CA TYR A 344 6.53 -20.37 21.18
C TYR A 344 7.18 -20.08 22.55
N LEU A 345 7.67 -18.86 22.78
CA LEU A 345 8.27 -18.44 24.05
C LEU A 345 7.25 -18.42 25.20
N GLU A 346 5.98 -18.16 24.91
CA GLU A 346 4.89 -18.21 25.88
C GLU A 346 4.31 -19.63 26.08
N ASN A 347 4.92 -20.65 25.47
CA ASN A 347 4.47 -22.06 25.51
C ASN A 347 3.03 -22.28 24.97
N GLN A 348 2.55 -21.40 24.09
CA GLN A 348 1.23 -21.53 23.47
C GLN A 348 1.23 -22.56 22.32
N ILE A 349 2.37 -22.80 21.71
CA ILE A 349 2.56 -23.78 20.63
C ILE A 349 3.76 -24.68 20.91
N THR A 350 3.69 -25.93 20.44
CA THR A 350 4.80 -26.87 20.53
C THR A 350 5.87 -26.57 19.46
N GLU A 351 7.10 -27.08 19.68
CA GLU A 351 8.16 -26.98 18.68
C GLU A 351 7.76 -27.57 17.32
N LYS A 352 7.05 -28.70 17.33
CA LYS A 352 6.54 -29.34 16.11
C LYS A 352 5.55 -28.47 15.36
N ASP A 353 4.66 -27.79 16.08
CA ASP A 353 3.69 -26.87 15.50
C ASP A 353 4.39 -25.63 14.97
N PHE A 354 5.33 -25.08 15.73
CA PHE A 354 6.14 -23.92 15.32
C PHE A 354 6.86 -24.19 13.99
N CYS A 355 7.61 -25.31 13.87
CA CYS A 355 8.25 -25.74 12.63
C CYS A 355 7.27 -25.87 11.46
N SER A 356 6.09 -26.41 11.72
CA SER A 356 5.07 -26.63 10.70
C SER A 356 4.43 -25.32 10.24
N LEU A 357 4.20 -24.37 11.15
CA LEU A 357 3.69 -23.03 10.86
C LEU A 357 4.69 -22.19 10.06
N ILE A 358 5.98 -22.22 10.44
CA ILE A 358 7.06 -21.56 9.69
C ILE A 358 7.07 -22.05 8.25
N LEU A 359 7.07 -23.36 8.03
CA LEU A 359 7.09 -23.93 6.68
C LEU A 359 5.84 -23.55 5.88
N ARG A 360 4.65 -23.53 6.53
CA ARG A 360 3.39 -23.12 5.89
C ARG A 360 3.46 -21.66 5.45
N ARG A 361 3.94 -20.76 6.31
CA ARG A 361 4.12 -19.33 5.99
C ARG A 361 5.13 -19.14 4.87
N GLN A 362 6.25 -19.87 4.92
CA GLN A 362 7.25 -19.83 3.86
C GLN A 362 6.67 -20.22 2.51
N LYS A 363 5.93 -21.33 2.42
CA LYS A 363 5.27 -21.75 1.19
C LYS A 363 4.24 -20.76 0.70
N ALA A 364 3.47 -20.17 1.60
CA ALA A 364 2.46 -19.17 1.26
C ALA A 364 3.12 -17.88 0.72
N PHE A 365 4.22 -17.45 1.32
CA PHE A 365 5.02 -16.32 0.86
C PHE A 365 5.61 -16.56 -0.52
N GLU A 366 6.33 -17.69 -0.72
CA GLU A 366 6.91 -18.06 -2.01
C GLU A 366 5.85 -18.10 -3.11
N LYS A 367 4.69 -18.70 -2.83
CA LYS A 367 3.56 -18.73 -3.77
C LYS A 367 3.06 -17.34 -4.14
N LYS A 368 2.85 -16.47 -3.14
CA LYS A 368 2.39 -15.08 -3.38
C LYS A 368 3.41 -14.31 -4.20
N GLN A 369 4.68 -14.43 -3.86
CA GLN A 369 5.78 -13.78 -4.57
C GLN A 369 5.86 -14.20 -6.03
N ASP A 370 5.72 -15.49 -6.31
CA ASP A 370 5.75 -16.00 -7.68
C ASP A 370 4.57 -15.46 -8.50
N ILE A 371 3.35 -15.43 -7.93
CA ILE A 371 2.19 -14.85 -8.61
C ILE A 371 2.38 -13.34 -8.83
N TYR A 372 2.88 -12.62 -7.82
CA TYR A 372 3.19 -11.20 -7.92
C TYR A 372 4.17 -10.91 -9.05
N ASN A 373 5.23 -11.72 -9.18
CA ASN A 373 6.22 -11.57 -10.25
C ASN A 373 5.58 -11.74 -11.64
N VAL A 374 4.64 -12.68 -11.81
CA VAL A 374 3.92 -12.85 -13.08
C VAL A 374 3.01 -11.64 -13.36
N ILE A 375 2.30 -11.14 -12.34
CA ILE A 375 1.47 -9.93 -12.47
C ILE A 375 2.35 -8.73 -12.87
N ARG A 376 3.49 -8.55 -12.20
CA ARG A 376 4.42 -7.45 -12.53
C ARG A 376 4.97 -7.57 -13.94
N LEU A 377 5.29 -8.78 -14.38
CA LEU A 377 5.77 -9.03 -15.76
C LEU A 377 4.72 -8.55 -16.78
N ILE A 378 3.46 -9.00 -16.68
CA ILE A 378 2.43 -8.63 -17.65
C ILE A 378 2.08 -7.13 -17.58
N VAL A 379 1.99 -6.54 -16.38
CA VAL A 379 1.72 -5.11 -16.22
C VAL A 379 2.81 -4.26 -16.84
N THR A 380 4.08 -4.59 -16.59
CA THR A 380 5.21 -3.82 -17.13
C THR A 380 5.28 -3.95 -18.67
N THR A 381 5.10 -5.17 -19.18
CA THR A 381 5.17 -5.42 -20.63
C THR A 381 3.98 -4.78 -21.36
N ASN A 382 2.76 -4.92 -20.83
CA ASN A 382 1.58 -4.27 -21.42
C ASN A 382 1.70 -2.74 -21.40
N THR A 383 2.23 -2.17 -20.33
CA THR A 383 2.48 -0.73 -20.24
C THR A 383 3.41 -0.25 -21.34
N ASP A 384 4.51 -0.97 -21.58
CA ASP A 384 5.43 -0.67 -22.68
C ASP A 384 4.76 -0.80 -24.05
N ILE A 385 4.01 -1.88 -24.28
CA ILE A 385 3.25 -2.10 -25.53
C ILE A 385 2.26 -0.96 -25.77
N ILE A 386 1.51 -0.52 -24.74
CA ILE A 386 0.51 0.53 -24.86
C ILE A 386 1.16 1.87 -25.23
N TYR A 387 2.30 2.23 -24.63
CA TYR A 387 3.01 3.46 -24.98
C TYR A 387 3.64 3.40 -26.38
N ARG A 388 4.13 2.25 -26.81
CA ARG A 388 4.60 2.06 -28.20
C ARG A 388 3.45 2.18 -29.19
N LEU A 389 2.30 1.57 -28.89
CA LEU A 389 1.07 1.71 -29.69
C LEU A 389 0.66 3.19 -29.81
N GLU A 390 0.60 3.93 -28.68
CA GLU A 390 0.27 5.34 -28.69
C GLU A 390 1.25 6.16 -29.57
N SER A 391 2.54 5.89 -29.44
CA SER A 391 3.59 6.57 -30.23
C SER A 391 3.49 6.25 -31.72
N GLU A 392 3.29 4.98 -32.08
CA GLU A 392 3.15 4.56 -33.48
C GLU A 392 1.87 5.15 -34.11
N LEU A 393 0.75 5.18 -33.37
CA LEU A 393 -0.50 5.82 -33.84
C LEU A 393 -0.35 7.32 -34.06
N LYS A 394 0.37 8.05 -33.19
CA LYS A 394 0.67 9.47 -33.39
C LYS A 394 1.52 9.75 -34.62
N ASN A 395 2.37 8.81 -35.01
CA ASN A 395 3.25 8.94 -36.17
C ASN A 395 2.59 8.51 -37.50
N VAL A 396 1.37 7.93 -37.46
CA VAL A 396 0.65 7.64 -38.70
C VAL A 396 0.28 8.96 -39.37
N ASN A 397 0.74 9.14 -40.62
CA ASN A 397 0.42 10.32 -41.39
C ASN A 397 -1.10 10.35 -41.72
N THR A 398 -1.79 11.34 -41.16
CA THR A 398 -3.24 11.56 -41.34
C THR A 398 -3.53 12.74 -42.26
N ASP A 399 -2.57 13.11 -43.14
CA ASP A 399 -2.77 14.21 -44.09
C ASP A 399 -4.01 13.92 -44.96
N ARG A 400 -4.85 14.93 -45.16
CA ARG A 400 -6.09 14.85 -45.95
C ARG A 400 -5.86 14.54 -47.45
N THR A 401 -4.63 14.64 -47.89
CA THR A 401 -4.22 14.30 -49.29
C THR A 401 -4.03 12.78 -49.48
N ILE A 402 -3.94 11.99 -48.41
CA ILE A 402 -3.76 10.54 -48.46
C ILE A 402 -5.12 9.87 -48.48
N ASP A 403 -5.23 8.78 -49.29
CA ASP A 403 -6.42 7.96 -49.34
C ASP A 403 -6.79 7.41 -47.95
N LYS A 404 -8.07 7.57 -47.57
CA LYS A 404 -8.59 7.10 -46.29
C LYS A 404 -8.41 5.61 -46.07
N ASP A 405 -8.48 4.80 -47.11
CA ASP A 405 -8.27 3.36 -47.01
C ASP A 405 -6.80 3.01 -46.71
N ILE A 406 -5.85 3.76 -47.18
CA ILE A 406 -4.43 3.62 -46.82
C ILE A 406 -4.22 3.96 -45.36
N ILE A 407 -4.76 5.06 -44.89
CA ILE A 407 -4.69 5.49 -43.47
C ILE A 407 -5.33 4.42 -42.57
N LYS A 408 -6.53 3.93 -42.95
CA LYS A 408 -7.24 2.89 -42.22
C LYS A 408 -6.39 1.62 -42.08
N ASN A 409 -5.86 1.09 -43.21
CA ASN A 409 -5.09 -0.12 -43.21
C ASN A 409 -3.79 0.00 -42.39
N ASN A 410 -3.14 1.16 -42.40
CA ASN A 410 -1.96 1.43 -41.58
C ASN A 410 -2.31 1.37 -40.10
N ILE A 411 -3.41 2.00 -39.68
CA ILE A 411 -3.86 2.00 -38.27
C ILE A 411 -4.27 0.58 -37.84
N ILE A 412 -5.01 -0.15 -38.66
CA ILE A 412 -5.35 -1.56 -38.40
C ILE A 412 -4.09 -2.37 -38.18
N SER A 413 -3.11 -2.27 -39.07
CA SER A 413 -1.86 -2.99 -38.96
C SER A 413 -1.11 -2.69 -37.65
N VAL A 414 -1.05 -1.42 -37.27
CA VAL A 414 -0.44 -1.00 -35.99
C VAL A 414 -1.21 -1.59 -34.80
N CYS A 415 -2.55 -1.50 -34.79
CA CYS A 415 -3.39 -2.04 -33.72
C CYS A 415 -3.23 -3.56 -33.60
N GLU A 416 -3.32 -4.29 -34.71
CA GLU A 416 -3.19 -5.76 -34.74
C GLU A 416 -1.82 -6.23 -34.24
N LYS A 417 -0.75 -5.57 -34.66
CA LYS A 417 0.60 -5.85 -34.19
C LYS A 417 0.66 -5.84 -32.67
N HIS A 418 0.23 -4.75 -32.03
CA HIS A 418 0.33 -4.56 -30.59
C HIS A 418 -0.69 -5.41 -29.80
N ILE A 419 -1.90 -5.62 -30.31
CA ILE A 419 -2.87 -6.53 -29.72
C ILE A 419 -2.34 -7.97 -29.71
N ASN A 420 -1.68 -8.40 -30.78
CA ASN A 420 -1.06 -9.73 -30.84
C ASN A 420 0.12 -9.87 -29.86
N GLU A 421 0.93 -8.82 -29.66
CA GLU A 421 1.97 -8.81 -28.63
C GLU A 421 1.35 -9.01 -27.23
N VAL A 422 0.23 -8.33 -26.91
CA VAL A 422 -0.49 -8.52 -25.64
C VAL A 422 -1.06 -9.92 -25.49
N LYS A 423 -1.62 -10.50 -26.56
CA LYS A 423 -2.09 -11.90 -26.56
C LYS A 423 -0.95 -12.85 -26.24
N TYR A 424 0.20 -12.68 -26.90
CA TYR A 424 1.37 -13.52 -26.71
C TYR A 424 1.90 -13.48 -25.26
N ILE A 425 2.09 -12.28 -24.68
CA ILE A 425 2.55 -12.17 -23.28
C ILE A 425 1.52 -12.74 -22.31
N THR A 426 0.22 -12.61 -22.60
CA THR A 426 -0.85 -13.17 -21.77
C THR A 426 -0.80 -14.70 -21.77
N GLU A 427 -0.60 -15.32 -22.91
CA GLU A 427 -0.43 -16.78 -23.03
C GLU A 427 0.80 -17.27 -22.27
N TYR A 428 1.91 -16.55 -22.39
CA TYR A 428 3.14 -16.86 -21.67
C TYR A 428 2.94 -16.74 -20.14
N CYS A 429 2.31 -15.70 -19.66
CA CYS A 429 1.98 -15.54 -18.24
C CYS A 429 1.03 -16.66 -17.74
N ASN A 430 0.04 -17.04 -18.55
CA ASN A 430 -0.83 -18.18 -18.25
C ASN A 430 -0.08 -19.52 -18.22
N TYR A 431 0.94 -19.68 -19.07
CA TYR A 431 1.83 -20.82 -18.99
C TYR A 431 2.60 -20.83 -17.66
N LEU A 432 3.18 -19.71 -17.24
CA LEU A 432 3.88 -19.60 -15.96
C LEU A 432 2.94 -19.91 -14.78
N LEU A 433 1.72 -19.41 -14.80
CA LEU A 433 0.72 -19.69 -13.76
C LEU A 433 0.33 -21.17 -13.71
N ARG A 434 0.24 -21.85 -14.83
CA ARG A 434 0.04 -23.32 -14.86
C ARG A 434 1.20 -24.09 -14.24
N GLU A 435 2.44 -23.66 -14.51
CA GLU A 435 3.63 -24.27 -13.90
C GLU A 435 3.65 -24.05 -12.38
N HIS A 436 3.25 -22.87 -11.90
CA HIS A 436 3.07 -22.61 -10.46
C HIS A 436 2.03 -23.54 -9.83
N ARG A 437 0.92 -23.84 -10.52
CA ARG A 437 -0.07 -24.82 -10.05
C ARG A 437 0.56 -26.19 -9.80
N LYS A 438 1.42 -26.65 -10.69
CA LYS A 438 2.14 -27.92 -10.52
C LYS A 438 3.07 -27.88 -9.31
N THR A 439 3.78 -26.78 -9.15
CA THR A 439 4.77 -26.57 -8.05
C THR A 439 4.12 -26.55 -6.68
N TYR A 440 2.96 -25.87 -6.51
CA TYR A 440 2.31 -25.67 -5.23
C TYR A 440 1.11 -26.58 -4.97
N GLY A 441 0.66 -27.33 -5.96
CA GLY A 441 -0.46 -28.27 -5.83
C GLY A 441 -1.81 -27.61 -5.51
N CYS A 442 -2.06 -26.39 -6.02
CA CYS A 442 -3.25 -25.62 -5.68
C CYS A 442 -3.89 -24.98 -6.91
N LYS A 443 -5.17 -24.59 -6.80
CA LYS A 443 -5.84 -23.80 -7.85
C LYS A 443 -5.10 -22.47 -8.03
N ILE A 444 -4.81 -22.10 -9.27
CA ILE A 444 -4.16 -20.84 -9.62
C ILE A 444 -4.96 -20.12 -10.67
N TYR A 445 -4.81 -18.84 -10.66
CA TYR A 445 -5.43 -17.83 -11.48
C TYR A 445 -5.09 -17.98 -12.97
N ARG A 446 -6.01 -17.60 -13.83
CA ARG A 446 -5.80 -17.49 -15.26
C ARG A 446 -6.08 -16.04 -15.68
N LEU A 447 -5.16 -15.45 -16.40
CA LEU A 447 -5.34 -14.14 -17.00
C LEU A 447 -6.21 -14.30 -18.25
N ASN A 448 -7.25 -13.50 -18.35
CA ASN A 448 -8.12 -13.47 -19.50
C ASN A 448 -8.54 -12.02 -19.79
N PHE A 449 -8.28 -11.54 -21.02
CA PHE A 449 -8.65 -10.22 -21.49
C PHE A 449 -9.93 -10.24 -22.34
N HIS A 450 -10.83 -11.23 -22.16
CA HIS A 450 -12.08 -11.29 -22.89
C HIS A 450 -13.16 -10.46 -22.22
N LEU A 451 -13.96 -9.80 -23.05
CA LEU A 451 -15.20 -9.10 -22.67
C LEU A 451 -16.15 -10.07 -21.96
N HIS A 452 -16.64 -9.68 -20.78
CA HIS A 452 -17.86 -10.24 -20.22
C HIS A 452 -19.07 -9.57 -20.89
N GLU A 453 -20.15 -10.29 -21.11
CA GLU A 453 -21.40 -9.86 -21.72
C GLU A 453 -22.06 -8.63 -21.06
N HIS A 454 -21.51 -8.10 -19.97
CA HIS A 454 -22.00 -6.93 -19.24
C HIS A 454 -20.99 -5.78 -19.14
N GLY A 455 -19.99 -5.72 -19.98
CA GLY A 455 -19.08 -4.55 -20.10
C GLY A 455 -18.18 -4.26 -18.89
N ALA A 456 -18.15 -5.14 -17.89
CA ALA A 456 -17.26 -5.03 -16.74
C ALA A 456 -16.16 -6.09 -16.83
N TRP A 457 -14.92 -5.63 -16.85
CA TRP A 457 -13.72 -6.48 -16.82
C TRP A 457 -13.61 -7.17 -15.48
N HIS A 458 -13.81 -8.46 -15.48
CA HIS A 458 -13.39 -9.30 -14.38
C HIS A 458 -12.28 -10.22 -14.90
N TYR A 459 -11.08 -10.06 -14.34
CA TYR A 459 -10.14 -11.16 -14.32
C TYR A 459 -10.78 -12.29 -13.55
N VAL A 460 -11.23 -13.30 -14.26
CA VAL A 460 -11.71 -14.51 -13.61
C VAL A 460 -10.47 -15.25 -13.15
N LEU A 461 -10.18 -15.02 -11.87
CA LEU A 461 -9.27 -15.83 -11.08
C LEU A 461 -9.98 -17.15 -10.77
N THR A 462 -9.96 -18.12 -11.72
CA THR A 462 -10.52 -19.46 -11.54
C THR A 462 -9.45 -20.47 -11.13
#